data_7d6dc577d849ee3b322fdac22cb6ff5b
#
_entry.id   7d6dc577d849ee3b322fdac22cb6ff5b
#
_cell.length_a   1.000
_cell.length_b   1.000
_cell.length_c   1.000
_cell.angle_alpha   90.00
_cell.angle_beta   90.00
_cell.angle_gamma   90.00
#
_symmetry.space_group_name_H-M   'P 1'
#
loop_
_entity.id
_entity.type
_entity.pdbx_description
1 polymer ?
#
loop_
_entity_poly.entity_id
_entity_poly.type
_entity_poly.pdbx_seq_one_letter_code
_entity_poly.pdbx_strand_id
1 'polypeptide(L)'
;MSKVAVVYWTGTGNTEAMAAAVAEGAEAKGATVAQIQAADFSLSAAEEYDAYAFGCPAMGAEELEDSEFLPMWDEVKGSLGDKKVTLFGSYGWGSGEWMDAWKEDAEEAGVNVIDSLIINEEPDDNGISACQALGAQLV
;
A
#
# COMPACT_ATOMS: atom_id res chain seq x y z
N MET A 1 8.04 -5.00 -19.48
CA MET A 1 8.04 -3.88 -18.55
C MET A 1 6.99 -4.12 -17.47
N SER A 2 7.35 -3.97 -16.22
CA SER A 2 6.43 -4.21 -15.11
C SER A 2 5.44 -3.08 -14.94
N LYS A 3 4.20 -3.43 -14.63
CA LYS A 3 3.16 -2.46 -14.28
C LYS A 3 2.85 -2.59 -12.80
N VAL A 4 2.98 -1.50 -12.06
CA VAL A 4 2.77 -1.48 -10.61
C VAL A 4 1.62 -0.52 -10.27
N ALA A 5 0.69 -0.97 -9.43
CA ALA A 5 -0.35 -0.12 -8.91
C ALA A 5 0.01 0.27 -7.46
N VAL A 6 0.00 1.56 -7.18
CA VAL A 6 0.11 2.07 -5.81
C VAL A 6 -1.27 2.56 -5.43
N VAL A 7 -1.96 1.80 -4.61
CA VAL A 7 -3.35 2.05 -4.23
C VAL A 7 -3.40 2.50 -2.78
N TYR A 8 -3.97 3.67 -2.53
CA TYR A 8 -3.90 4.27 -1.20
C TYR A 8 -5.15 5.06 -0.82
N TRP A 9 -5.29 5.28 0.48
CA TRP A 9 -6.25 6.22 1.04
C TRP A 9 -5.47 7.19 1.94
N THR A 10 -5.80 8.45 1.92
CA THR A 10 -5.16 9.45 2.76
C THR A 10 -6.17 10.43 3.33
N GLY A 11 -5.99 10.82 4.59
CA GLY A 11 -6.83 11.83 5.23
C GLY A 11 -6.08 13.13 5.43
N THR A 12 -4.81 13.05 5.84
CA THR A 12 -3.98 14.22 6.16
C THR A 12 -2.89 14.50 5.12
N GLY A 13 -2.68 13.60 4.17
CA GLY A 13 -1.63 13.71 3.17
C GLY A 13 -0.35 12.94 3.49
N ASN A 14 -0.22 12.39 4.69
CA ASN A 14 0.99 11.64 5.07
C ASN A 14 1.13 10.34 4.26
N THR A 15 0.06 9.57 4.19
CA THR A 15 0.08 8.32 3.40
C THR A 15 0.22 8.61 1.91
N GLU A 16 -0.34 9.72 1.44
CA GLU A 16 -0.18 10.15 0.05
C GLU A 16 1.29 10.45 -0.26
N ALA A 17 2.01 11.11 0.65
CA ALA A 17 3.43 11.37 0.50
C ALA A 17 4.23 10.07 0.43
N MET A 18 3.86 9.08 1.25
CA MET A 18 4.45 7.75 1.21
C MET A 18 4.17 7.07 -0.15
N ALA A 19 2.93 7.16 -0.63
CA ALA A 19 2.53 6.57 -1.91
C ALA A 19 3.35 7.14 -3.07
N ALA A 20 3.57 8.45 -3.08
CA ALA A 20 4.37 9.09 -4.12
C ALA A 20 5.81 8.58 -4.10
N ALA A 21 6.41 8.40 -2.92
CA ALA A 21 7.77 7.90 -2.79
C ALA A 21 7.89 6.42 -3.19
N VAL A 22 6.88 5.61 -2.83
CA VAL A 22 6.83 4.20 -3.27
C VAL A 22 6.79 4.13 -4.79
N ALA A 23 5.96 4.97 -5.42
CA ALA A 23 5.87 5.04 -6.87
C ALA A 23 7.20 5.43 -7.50
N GLU A 24 7.89 6.44 -6.94
CA GLU A 24 9.19 6.87 -7.44
C GLU A 24 10.22 5.74 -7.41
N GLY A 25 10.23 4.95 -6.34
CA GLY A 25 11.14 3.82 -6.20
C GLY A 25 10.92 2.74 -7.26
N ALA A 26 9.67 2.43 -7.54
CA ALA A 26 9.34 1.45 -8.57
C ALA A 26 9.68 1.99 -9.97
N GLU A 27 9.38 3.28 -10.23
CA GLU A 27 9.70 3.92 -11.49
C GLU A 27 11.21 3.95 -11.77
N ALA A 28 12.00 4.17 -10.72
CA ALA A 28 13.45 4.18 -10.83
C ALA A 28 14.02 2.82 -11.28
N LYS A 29 13.27 1.74 -11.07
CA LYS A 29 13.62 0.40 -11.52
C LYS A 29 13.04 0.05 -12.89
N GLY A 30 12.39 1.01 -13.55
CA GLY A 30 11.87 0.83 -14.90
C GLY A 30 10.40 0.43 -14.99
N ALA A 31 9.68 0.41 -13.89
CA ALA A 31 8.25 0.07 -13.92
C ALA A 31 7.40 1.24 -14.42
N THR A 32 6.26 0.90 -14.99
CA THR A 32 5.18 1.86 -15.25
C THR A 32 4.29 1.84 -14.02
N VAL A 33 4.11 2.97 -13.36
CA VAL A 33 3.39 3.04 -12.08
C VAL A 33 2.14 3.90 -12.19
N ALA A 34 1.03 3.40 -11.68
CA ALA A 34 -0.20 4.17 -11.51
C ALA A 34 -0.43 4.38 -10.01
N GLN A 35 -0.67 5.63 -9.62
CA GLN A 35 -1.08 5.98 -8.26
C GLN A 35 -2.60 6.14 -8.28
N ILE A 36 -3.29 5.32 -7.52
CA ILE A 36 -4.75 5.21 -7.58
C ILE A 36 -5.32 5.33 -6.18
N GLN A 37 -6.33 6.18 -6.02
CA GLN A 37 -7.02 6.25 -4.73
C GLN A 37 -7.92 5.03 -4.57
N ALA A 38 -8.08 4.57 -3.34
CA ALA A 38 -8.84 3.36 -3.04
C ALA A 38 -10.23 3.36 -3.66
N ALA A 39 -10.93 4.49 -3.64
CA ALA A 39 -12.27 4.60 -4.20
C ALA A 39 -12.32 4.37 -5.71
N ASP A 40 -11.18 4.52 -6.40
CA ASP A 40 -11.07 4.39 -7.85
C ASP A 40 -10.49 3.05 -8.29
N PHE A 41 -10.12 2.19 -7.36
CA PHE A 41 -9.52 0.89 -7.68
C PHE A 41 -10.55 -0.22 -7.57
N SER A 42 -10.55 -1.13 -8.54
CA SER A 42 -11.54 -2.20 -8.61
C SER A 42 -10.87 -3.53 -8.95
N LEU A 43 -11.64 -4.62 -8.82
CA LEU A 43 -11.19 -5.96 -9.18
C LEU A 43 -10.76 -6.02 -10.64
N SER A 44 -11.50 -5.38 -11.55
CA SER A 44 -11.14 -5.32 -12.97
C SER A 44 -9.82 -4.62 -13.19
N ALA A 45 -9.60 -3.50 -12.50
CA ALA A 45 -8.36 -2.75 -12.60
C ALA A 45 -7.16 -3.56 -12.07
N ALA A 46 -7.38 -4.34 -11.02
CA ALA A 46 -6.31 -5.14 -10.41
C ALA A 46 -5.66 -6.11 -11.40
N GLU A 47 -6.42 -6.64 -12.34
CA GLU A 47 -5.91 -7.62 -13.31
C GLU A 47 -4.87 -7.04 -14.27
N GLU A 48 -4.82 -5.71 -14.41
CA GLU A 48 -3.92 -5.05 -15.35
C GLU A 48 -2.49 -4.88 -14.83
N TYR A 49 -2.24 -5.20 -13.56
CA TYR A 49 -0.96 -4.93 -12.92
C TYR A 49 -0.20 -6.21 -12.56
N ASP A 50 1.12 -6.07 -12.49
CA ASP A 50 2.03 -7.18 -12.17
C ASP A 50 2.37 -7.23 -10.68
N ALA A 51 2.27 -6.09 -10.01
CA ALA A 51 2.57 -5.99 -8.58
C ALA A 51 1.80 -4.80 -7.98
N TYR A 52 1.66 -4.80 -6.66
CA TYR A 52 0.83 -3.80 -5.98
C TYR A 52 1.50 -3.31 -4.71
N ALA A 53 1.30 -2.03 -4.42
CA ALA A 53 1.59 -1.46 -3.10
C ALA A 53 0.27 -0.88 -2.58
N PHE A 54 -0.18 -1.33 -1.42
CA PHE A 54 -1.41 -0.82 -0.81
C PHE A 54 -1.05 0.03 0.41
N GLY A 55 -1.59 1.24 0.48
CA GLY A 55 -1.32 2.18 1.55
C GLY A 55 -2.58 2.68 2.24
N CYS A 56 -2.58 2.63 3.57
CA CYS A 56 -3.68 3.12 4.38
C CYS A 56 -3.16 3.50 5.77
N PRO A 57 -3.49 4.70 6.27
CA PRO A 57 -3.07 5.09 7.61
C PRO A 57 -3.86 4.33 8.68
N ALA A 58 -3.32 4.32 9.90
CA ALA A 58 -4.07 3.82 11.07
C ALA A 58 -5.22 4.78 11.35
N MET A 59 -6.43 4.24 11.45
CA MET A 59 -7.65 5.01 11.71
C MET A 59 -8.26 4.61 13.05
N GLY A 60 -8.82 5.59 13.75
CA GLY A 60 -9.57 5.34 14.97
C GLY A 60 -8.88 4.40 15.95
N ALA A 61 -9.40 3.20 16.15
CA ALA A 61 -8.88 2.20 17.07
C ALA A 61 -7.85 1.28 16.39
N GLU A 62 -6.92 1.85 15.63
CA GLU A 62 -5.91 1.13 14.84
C GLU A 62 -6.55 0.14 13.87
N GLU A 63 -7.37 0.67 12.97
CA GLU A 63 -8.06 -0.09 11.93
C GLU A 63 -7.79 0.54 10.56
N LEU A 64 -8.09 -0.19 9.49
CA LEU A 64 -8.08 0.38 8.15
C LEU A 64 -9.26 1.35 8.00
N GLU A 65 -9.11 2.32 7.10
CA GLU A 65 -10.20 3.22 6.79
C GLU A 65 -11.38 2.41 6.25
N ASP A 66 -12.57 2.60 6.80
CA ASP A 66 -13.69 1.67 6.61
C ASP A 66 -14.72 2.05 5.54
N SER A 67 -14.65 3.26 4.99
CA SER A 67 -15.64 3.70 4.00
C SER A 67 -15.21 3.51 2.55
N GLU A 68 -13.94 3.59 2.27
CA GLU A 68 -13.40 3.48 0.91
C GLU A 68 -12.30 2.42 0.78
N PHE A 69 -11.35 2.41 1.71
CA PHE A 69 -10.22 1.48 1.62
C PHE A 69 -10.60 0.04 1.93
N LEU A 70 -11.25 -0.19 3.05
CA LEU A 70 -11.59 -1.55 3.46
C LEU A 70 -12.52 -2.26 2.46
N PRO A 71 -13.57 -1.61 1.95
CA PRO A 71 -14.40 -2.26 0.91
C PRO A 71 -13.61 -2.63 -0.34
N MET A 72 -12.70 -1.76 -0.78
CA MET A 72 -11.83 -2.03 -1.94
C MET A 72 -10.92 -3.22 -1.63
N TRP A 73 -10.27 -3.20 -0.46
CA TRP A 73 -9.35 -4.25 -0.05
C TRP A 73 -10.04 -5.61 0.01
N ASP A 74 -11.24 -5.66 0.62
CA ASP A 74 -12.01 -6.90 0.73
C ASP A 74 -12.43 -7.43 -0.65
N GLU A 75 -12.65 -6.53 -1.61
CA GLU A 75 -13.00 -6.93 -2.97
C GLU A 75 -11.81 -7.56 -3.71
N VAL A 76 -10.61 -6.99 -3.57
CA VAL A 76 -9.47 -7.37 -4.40
C VAL A 76 -8.52 -8.39 -3.77
N LYS A 77 -8.46 -8.48 -2.45
CA LYS A 77 -7.44 -9.27 -1.76
C LYS A 77 -7.39 -10.75 -2.17
N GLY A 78 -8.51 -11.34 -2.50
CA GLY A 78 -8.58 -12.74 -2.89
C GLY A 78 -8.22 -13.02 -4.34
N SER A 79 -7.93 -11.98 -5.12
CA SER A 79 -7.70 -12.09 -6.57
C SER A 79 -6.31 -11.64 -7.03
N LEU A 80 -5.40 -11.42 -6.09
CA LEU A 80 -4.06 -10.91 -6.41
C LEU A 80 -3.07 -12.02 -6.84
N GLY A 81 -3.41 -13.27 -6.58
CA GLY A 81 -2.57 -14.39 -6.96
C GLY A 81 -1.21 -14.37 -6.26
N ASP A 82 -0.17 -14.76 -7.00
CA ASP A 82 1.20 -14.80 -6.47
C ASP A 82 1.97 -13.51 -6.69
N LYS A 83 1.31 -12.47 -7.18
CA LYS A 83 1.96 -11.20 -7.48
C LYS A 83 2.50 -10.56 -6.21
N LYS A 84 3.63 -9.87 -6.33
CA LYS A 84 4.26 -9.20 -5.19
C LYS A 84 3.39 -8.07 -4.67
N VAL A 85 3.23 -8.00 -3.35
CA VAL A 85 2.46 -6.96 -2.69
C VAL A 85 3.27 -6.39 -1.53
N THR A 86 3.28 -5.07 -1.40
CA THR A 86 3.80 -4.40 -0.21
C THR A 86 2.67 -3.61 0.43
N LEU A 87 2.75 -3.44 1.74
CA LEU A 87 1.77 -2.67 2.51
C LEU A 87 2.49 -1.52 3.20
N PHE A 88 1.86 -0.35 3.25
CA PHE A 88 2.46 0.81 3.92
C PHE A 88 1.38 1.70 4.54
N GLY A 89 1.80 2.56 5.44
CA GLY A 89 0.88 3.54 6.01
C GLY A 89 1.54 4.38 7.09
N SER A 90 0.92 5.54 7.36
CA SER A 90 1.33 6.43 8.44
C SER A 90 0.46 6.22 9.68
N TYR A 91 0.96 6.62 10.85
CA TYR A 91 0.19 6.55 12.08
C TYR A 91 0.58 7.73 12.99
N GLY A 92 -0.36 8.17 13.83
CA GLY A 92 -0.13 9.28 14.76
C GLY A 92 0.08 8.81 16.18
N TRP A 93 -0.63 7.76 16.60
CA TRP A 93 -0.50 7.15 17.92
C TRP A 93 -0.67 5.65 17.80
N GLY A 94 -0.39 4.95 18.88
CA GLY A 94 -0.41 3.49 18.85
C GLY A 94 0.95 2.94 18.44
N SER A 95 1.03 1.63 18.25
CA SER A 95 2.29 0.91 18.02
C SER A 95 2.34 0.14 16.69
N GLY A 96 1.44 0.43 15.76
CA GLY A 96 1.43 -0.27 14.47
C GLY A 96 0.58 -1.52 14.44
N GLU A 97 -0.31 -1.68 15.41
CA GLU A 97 -1.17 -2.86 15.49
C GLU A 97 -2.07 -3.03 14.27
N TRP A 98 -2.51 -1.91 13.66
CA TRP A 98 -3.34 -1.98 12.46
C TRP A 98 -2.60 -2.66 11.30
N MET A 99 -1.29 -2.44 11.23
CA MET A 99 -0.48 -3.06 10.18
C MET A 99 -0.30 -4.55 10.44
N ASP A 100 -0.12 -4.95 11.70
CA ASP A 100 0.00 -6.37 12.05
C ASP A 100 -1.29 -7.12 11.72
N ALA A 101 -2.44 -6.54 12.07
CA ALA A 101 -3.74 -7.12 11.75
C ALA A 101 -3.96 -7.18 10.23
N TRP A 102 -3.54 -6.15 9.52
CA TRP A 102 -3.67 -6.09 8.07
C TRP A 102 -2.82 -7.17 7.39
N LYS A 103 -1.59 -7.37 7.87
CA LYS A 103 -0.73 -8.44 7.33
C LYS A 103 -1.33 -9.82 7.56
N GLU A 104 -1.92 -10.05 8.73
CA GLU A 104 -2.61 -11.31 9.01
C GLU A 104 -3.79 -11.53 8.07
N ASP A 105 -4.60 -10.50 7.85
CA ASP A 105 -5.73 -10.57 6.94
C ASP A 105 -5.27 -10.87 5.51
N ALA A 106 -4.19 -10.24 5.08
CA ALA A 106 -3.62 -10.47 3.76
C ALA A 106 -3.13 -11.92 3.61
N GLU A 107 -2.44 -12.44 4.61
CA GLU A 107 -1.95 -13.82 4.59
C GLU A 107 -3.10 -14.83 4.53
N GLU A 108 -4.15 -14.59 5.28
CA GLU A 108 -5.35 -15.43 5.26
C GLU A 108 -6.03 -15.45 3.90
N ALA A 109 -5.95 -14.34 3.18
CA ALA A 109 -6.52 -14.22 1.83
C ALA A 109 -5.59 -14.79 0.74
N GLY A 110 -4.38 -15.21 1.10
CA GLY A 110 -3.42 -15.75 0.14
C GLY A 110 -2.58 -14.69 -0.57
N VAL A 111 -2.55 -13.47 -0.06
CA VAL A 111 -1.78 -12.37 -0.65
C VAL A 111 -0.30 -12.57 -0.37
N ASN A 112 0.54 -12.41 -1.39
CA ASN A 112 1.98 -12.53 -1.26
C ASN A 112 2.60 -11.22 -0.80
N VAL A 113 2.52 -10.93 0.50
CA VAL A 113 3.10 -9.72 1.09
C VAL A 113 4.60 -9.93 1.28
N ILE A 114 5.40 -9.22 0.50
CA ILE A 114 6.87 -9.37 0.55
C ILE A 114 7.53 -8.42 1.54
N ASP A 115 6.88 -7.31 1.88
CA ASP A 115 7.40 -6.36 2.86
C ASP A 115 6.29 -5.38 3.28
N SER A 116 6.53 -4.67 4.38
CA SER A 116 5.63 -3.63 4.86
C SER A 116 6.42 -2.51 5.50
N LEU A 117 5.83 -1.32 5.57
CA LEU A 117 6.49 -0.14 6.14
C LEU A 117 5.47 0.74 6.85
N ILE A 118 5.78 1.14 8.08
CA ILE A 118 4.97 2.11 8.82
C ILE A 118 5.84 3.31 9.16
N ILE A 119 5.23 4.51 9.11
CA ILE A 119 5.93 5.76 9.44
C ILE A 119 5.07 6.56 10.38
N ASN A 120 5.68 7.04 11.47
CA ASN A 120 5.00 7.91 12.44
C ASN A 120 4.83 9.31 11.83
N GLU A 121 3.60 9.72 11.66
CA GLU A 121 3.24 11.03 11.10
C GLU A 121 3.80 11.27 9.71
N GLU A 122 4.34 12.47 9.44
CA GLU A 122 4.86 12.83 8.12
C GLU A 122 6.21 12.15 7.85
N PRO A 123 6.40 11.55 6.66
CA PRO A 123 7.69 10.93 6.34
C PRO A 123 8.79 11.98 6.20
N ASP A 124 9.90 11.75 6.90
CA ASP A 124 11.11 12.56 6.76
C ASP A 124 11.97 12.01 5.62
N ASP A 125 13.19 12.51 5.45
CA ASP A 125 14.09 12.07 4.38
C ASP A 125 14.39 10.56 4.47
N ASN A 126 14.55 10.03 5.66
CA ASN A 126 14.78 8.59 5.87
C ASN A 126 13.52 7.79 5.53
N GLY A 127 12.35 8.31 5.88
CA GLY A 127 11.07 7.68 5.58
C GLY A 127 10.81 7.65 4.07
N ILE A 128 11.11 8.74 3.37
CA ILE A 128 10.98 8.80 1.92
C ILE A 128 11.91 7.76 1.26
N SER A 129 13.17 7.66 1.71
CA SER A 129 14.10 6.67 1.19
C SER A 129 13.60 5.24 1.42
N ALA A 130 13.01 4.98 2.59
CA ALA A 130 12.45 3.67 2.90
C ALA A 130 11.26 3.34 2.01
N CYS A 131 10.41 4.33 1.70
CA CYS A 131 9.28 4.15 0.78
C CYS A 131 9.78 3.83 -0.63
N GLN A 132 10.81 4.53 -1.09
CA GLN A 132 11.41 4.27 -2.41
C GLN A 132 11.95 2.84 -2.47
N ALA A 133 12.63 2.39 -1.42
CA ALA A 133 13.14 1.02 -1.35
C ALA A 133 12.00 0.00 -1.37
N LEU A 134 10.89 0.31 -0.70
CA LEU A 134 9.70 -0.56 -0.69
C LEU A 134 9.15 -0.73 -2.11
N GLY A 135 9.02 0.37 -2.84
CA GLY A 135 8.54 0.35 -4.23
C GLY A 135 9.49 -0.42 -5.15
N ALA A 136 10.79 -0.26 -4.97
CA ALA A 136 11.80 -0.94 -5.78
C ALA A 136 11.71 -2.47 -5.67
N GLN A 137 11.24 -2.99 -4.55
CA GLN A 137 11.09 -4.44 -4.35
C GLN A 137 10.00 -5.05 -5.25
N LEU A 138 9.11 -4.23 -5.78
CA LEU A 138 7.99 -4.69 -6.61
C LEU A 138 8.37 -4.94 -8.08
N VAL A 139 9.55 -4.51 -8.47
CA VAL A 139 10.00 -4.59 -9.87
C VAL A 139 11.00 -5.72 -10.12
#